data_655394e51ac2dd7f522b76162d17a4f1
#
_entry.id   655394e51ac2dd7f522b76162d17a4f1
#
_cell.length_a   1.000
_cell.length_b   1.000
_cell.length_c   1.000
_cell.angle_alpha   90.00
_cell.angle_beta   90.00
_cell.angle_gamma   90.00
#
_symmetry.space_group_name_H-M   'P 1'
#
loop_
_entity.id
_entity.type
_entity.pdbx_description
1 polymer ?
#
loop_
_entity_poly.entity_id
_entity_poly.type
_entity_poly.pdbx_seq_one_letter_code
_entity_poly.pdbx_strand_id
1 'polypeptide(L)'
;MVYTDVFISMGEEHKKDKVQAFDGFQVNEAMVGHMDEAWKFMHCLPAHRGDEVTDWVMDHKHSIVFDQAENRMWAQMSLLAYFINEGAWSAMGEFMGLD
;
A
#
# COMPACT_ATOMS: atom_id res chain seq x y z
N MET A 1 -6.73 -10.41 -0.94
CA MET A 1 -6.03 -9.12 -0.78
C MET A 1 -6.38 -8.24 -1.96
N VAL A 2 -6.71 -6.98 -1.71
CA VAL A 2 -6.92 -5.96 -2.75
C VAL A 2 -5.88 -4.85 -2.58
N TYR A 3 -5.30 -4.44 -3.70
CA TYR A 3 -4.27 -3.41 -3.77
C TYR A 3 -4.64 -2.42 -4.87
N THR A 4 -4.61 -1.14 -4.57
CA THR A 4 -4.85 -0.08 -5.56
C THR A 4 -3.81 1.03 -5.46
N ASP A 5 -3.80 1.89 -6.44
CA ASP A 5 -2.99 3.10 -6.51
C ASP A 5 -3.86 4.27 -7.00
N VAL A 6 -3.35 5.47 -6.93
CA VAL A 6 -4.02 6.67 -7.40
C VAL A 6 -4.36 6.60 -8.89
N PHE A 7 -5.51 7.10 -9.27
CA PHE A 7 -5.90 7.19 -10.68
C PHE A 7 -5.13 8.28 -11.43
N ILE A 8 -4.72 9.33 -10.72
CA ILE A 8 -3.90 10.41 -11.25
C ILE A 8 -2.61 10.48 -10.45
N SER A 9 -1.48 10.18 -11.10
CA SER A 9 -0.17 10.27 -10.48
C SER A 9 0.27 11.72 -10.27
N MET A 10 1.19 11.94 -9.34
CA MET A 10 1.80 13.25 -9.13
C MET A 10 2.38 13.81 -10.44
N GLY A 11 2.09 15.07 -10.75
CA GLY A 11 2.50 15.72 -12.00
C GLY A 11 1.54 15.51 -13.17
N GLU A 12 0.48 14.75 -12.98
CA GLU A 12 -0.54 14.49 -14.01
C GLU A 12 -1.92 15.10 -13.67
N GLU A 13 -1.98 16.03 -12.70
CA GLU A 13 -3.23 16.62 -12.17
C GLU A 13 -4.08 17.32 -13.25
N HIS A 14 -3.47 17.66 -14.37
CA HIS A 14 -4.16 18.23 -15.54
C HIS A 14 -4.96 17.20 -16.35
N LYS A 15 -4.73 15.90 -16.14
CA LYS A 15 -5.35 14.81 -16.90
C LYS A 15 -6.65 14.33 -16.23
N LYS A 16 -7.58 15.24 -15.98
CA LYS A 16 -8.87 14.92 -15.33
C LYS A 16 -9.70 13.88 -16.08
N ASP A 17 -9.51 13.76 -17.38
CA ASP A 17 -10.20 12.76 -18.20
C ASP A 17 -9.80 11.32 -17.85
N LYS A 18 -8.64 11.11 -17.20
CA LYS A 18 -8.23 9.81 -16.70
C LYS A 18 -9.19 9.26 -15.63
N VAL A 19 -9.73 10.12 -14.76
CA VAL A 19 -10.65 9.68 -13.70
C VAL A 19 -11.88 8.98 -14.30
N GLN A 20 -12.40 9.51 -15.41
CA GLN A 20 -13.54 8.90 -16.10
C GLN A 20 -13.20 7.51 -16.69
N ALA A 21 -11.96 7.31 -17.13
CA ALA A 21 -11.51 6.02 -17.65
C ALA A 21 -11.44 4.93 -16.57
N PHE A 22 -11.35 5.32 -15.28
CA PHE A 22 -11.34 4.42 -14.13
C PHE A 22 -12.71 4.27 -13.44
N ASP A 23 -13.79 4.74 -14.10
CA ASP A 23 -15.14 4.53 -13.59
C ASP A 23 -15.42 3.03 -13.40
N GLY A 24 -15.94 2.67 -12.22
CA GLY A 24 -16.16 1.28 -11.83
C GLY A 24 -14.95 0.53 -11.23
N PHE A 25 -13.78 1.16 -11.16
CA PHE A 25 -12.57 0.56 -10.56
C PHE A 25 -12.30 1.01 -9.12
N GLN A 26 -13.16 1.85 -8.54
CA GLN A 26 -13.02 2.26 -7.15
C GLN A 26 -13.12 1.07 -6.20
N VAL A 27 -12.20 0.96 -5.26
CA VAL A 27 -12.30 0.01 -4.15
C VAL A 27 -13.29 0.56 -3.12
N ASN A 28 -14.44 -0.08 -3.03
CA ASN A 28 -15.56 0.31 -2.20
C ASN A 28 -16.16 -0.88 -1.45
N GLU A 29 -17.17 -0.63 -0.64
CA GLU A 29 -17.86 -1.61 0.19
C GLU A 29 -18.48 -2.74 -0.63
N ALA A 30 -19.05 -2.42 -1.80
CA ALA A 30 -19.65 -3.42 -2.68
C ALA A 30 -18.58 -4.38 -3.23
N MET A 31 -17.42 -3.86 -3.63
CA MET A 31 -16.31 -4.68 -4.11
C MET A 31 -15.78 -5.62 -3.03
N VAL A 32 -15.49 -5.09 -1.84
CA VAL A 32 -14.94 -5.92 -0.75
C VAL A 32 -15.98 -6.89 -0.18
N GLY A 33 -17.26 -6.61 -0.35
CA GLY A 33 -18.34 -7.51 0.03
C GLY A 33 -18.38 -8.84 -0.76
N HIS A 34 -17.70 -8.89 -1.90
CA HIS A 34 -17.52 -10.12 -2.70
C HIS A 34 -16.28 -10.92 -2.33
N MET A 35 -15.48 -10.41 -1.39
CA MET A 35 -14.22 -11.03 -1.00
C MET A 35 -14.39 -11.94 0.21
N ASP A 36 -13.39 -12.79 0.45
CA ASP A 36 -13.27 -13.57 1.68
C ASP A 36 -13.23 -12.66 2.91
N GLU A 37 -13.77 -13.12 4.05
CA GLU A 37 -13.84 -12.35 5.30
C GLU A 37 -12.45 -11.90 5.82
N ALA A 38 -11.39 -12.58 5.43
CA ALA A 38 -10.01 -12.25 5.80
C ALA A 38 -9.33 -11.29 4.81
N TRP A 39 -10.10 -10.58 3.97
CA TRP A 39 -9.53 -9.64 3.01
C TRP A 39 -8.64 -8.59 3.68
N LYS A 40 -7.65 -8.11 2.96
CA LYS A 40 -6.78 -7.00 3.35
C LYS A 40 -6.74 -5.97 2.24
N PHE A 41 -6.75 -4.70 2.63
CA PHE A 41 -6.59 -3.56 1.73
C PHE A 41 -5.19 -2.97 1.86
N MET A 42 -4.58 -2.69 0.72
CA MET A 42 -3.26 -2.07 0.60
C MET A 42 -3.31 -0.90 -0.38
N HIS A 43 -2.49 0.11 -0.13
CA HIS A 43 -2.30 1.27 -0.98
C HIS A 43 -0.90 1.84 -0.75
N CYS A 44 -0.21 2.21 -1.81
CA CYS A 44 1.15 2.74 -1.71
C CYS A 44 1.24 4.16 -1.12
N LEU A 45 0.08 4.85 -0.98
CA LEU A 45 -0.02 6.23 -0.53
C LEU A 45 0.79 7.24 -1.40
N PRO A 46 0.35 8.52 -1.50
CA PRO A 46 -0.89 9.07 -0.91
C PRO A 46 -2.15 8.54 -1.58
N ALA A 47 -3.25 8.42 -0.83
CA ALA A 47 -4.55 8.00 -1.34
C ALA A 47 -5.47 9.22 -1.57
N HIS A 48 -6.27 9.18 -2.64
CA HIS A 48 -7.33 10.16 -2.89
C HIS A 48 -8.69 9.53 -2.53
N ARG A 49 -9.13 9.81 -1.30
CA ARG A 49 -10.40 9.31 -0.77
C ARG A 49 -11.57 9.80 -1.61
N GLY A 50 -12.43 8.89 -2.02
CA GLY A 50 -13.55 9.16 -2.92
C GLY A 50 -13.23 8.93 -4.40
N ASP A 51 -11.96 8.87 -4.78
CA ASP A 51 -11.53 8.53 -6.13
C ASP A 51 -11.28 7.01 -6.24
N GLU A 52 -10.07 6.55 -6.00
CA GLU A 52 -9.71 5.12 -6.14
C GLU A 52 -10.15 4.25 -4.95
N VAL A 53 -10.47 4.86 -3.80
CA VAL A 53 -10.88 4.14 -2.58
C VAL A 53 -11.85 4.99 -1.76
N THR A 54 -12.85 4.34 -1.14
CA THR A 54 -13.76 5.01 -0.21
C THR A 54 -13.13 5.22 1.16
N ASP A 55 -13.63 6.21 1.93
CA ASP A 55 -13.22 6.43 3.32
C ASP A 55 -13.41 5.18 4.17
N TRP A 56 -14.54 4.49 3.98
CA TRP A 56 -14.87 3.29 4.74
C TRP A 56 -13.84 2.18 4.54
N VAL A 57 -13.42 1.90 3.31
CA VAL A 57 -12.39 0.88 3.04
C VAL A 57 -11.04 1.33 3.59
N MET A 58 -10.69 2.60 3.41
CA MET A 58 -9.42 3.15 3.85
C MET A 58 -9.24 3.06 5.37
N ASP A 59 -10.30 3.32 6.13
CA ASP A 59 -10.29 3.34 7.59
C ASP A 59 -10.76 2.01 8.23
N HIS A 60 -11.07 1.01 7.40
CA HIS A 60 -11.52 -0.30 7.89
C HIS A 60 -10.41 -1.05 8.63
N LYS A 61 -10.79 -1.87 9.62
CA LYS A 61 -9.84 -2.72 10.38
C LYS A 61 -9.00 -3.68 9.52
N HIS A 62 -9.43 -3.92 8.30
CA HIS A 62 -8.71 -4.74 7.31
C HIS A 62 -7.77 -3.92 6.40
N SER A 63 -7.77 -2.60 6.54
CA SER A 63 -6.78 -1.74 5.89
C SER A 63 -5.45 -1.86 6.61
N ILE A 64 -4.40 -2.20 5.86
CA ILE A 64 -3.02 -2.34 6.38
C ILE A 64 -2.09 -1.33 5.71
N VAL A 65 -2.63 -0.22 5.23
CA VAL A 65 -1.88 0.79 4.47
C VAL A 65 -0.76 1.43 5.28
N PHE A 66 -0.98 1.65 6.58
CA PHE A 66 0.04 2.24 7.46
C PHE A 66 1.11 1.24 7.84
N ASP A 67 0.75 -0.02 8.09
CA ASP A 67 1.73 -1.11 8.28
C ASP A 67 2.58 -1.28 7.02
N GLN A 68 1.97 -1.21 5.84
CA GLN A 68 2.67 -1.25 4.56
C GLN A 68 3.65 -0.07 4.42
N ALA A 69 3.21 1.15 4.76
CA ALA A 69 4.03 2.35 4.68
C ALA A 69 5.25 2.26 5.61
N GLU A 70 5.06 1.79 6.83
CA GLU A 70 6.15 1.55 7.80
C GLU A 70 7.09 0.45 7.30
N ASN A 71 6.57 -0.68 6.86
CA ASN A 71 7.36 -1.79 6.36
C ASN A 71 8.20 -1.45 5.13
N ARG A 72 7.79 -0.47 4.34
CA ARG A 72 8.61 0.04 3.24
C ARG A 72 9.96 0.57 3.74
N MET A 73 9.96 1.29 4.85
CA MET A 73 11.20 1.80 5.47
C MET A 73 12.09 0.64 5.91
N TRP A 74 11.55 -0.31 6.65
CA TRP A 74 12.29 -1.46 7.16
C TRP A 74 12.85 -2.33 6.04
N ALA A 75 12.08 -2.61 5.01
CA ALA A 75 12.52 -3.38 3.86
C ALA A 75 13.66 -2.69 3.11
N GLN A 76 13.57 -1.38 2.89
CA GLN A 76 14.61 -0.62 2.20
C GLN A 76 15.89 -0.52 3.06
N MET A 77 15.77 -0.30 4.37
CA MET A 77 16.92 -0.32 5.28
C MET A 77 17.64 -1.67 5.26
N SER A 78 16.88 -2.77 5.26
CA SER A 78 17.43 -4.11 5.20
C SER A 78 18.19 -4.37 3.89
N LEU A 79 17.62 -3.94 2.76
CA LEU A 79 18.28 -4.05 1.46
C LEU A 79 19.56 -3.21 1.38
N LEU A 80 19.53 -1.98 1.88
CA LEU A 80 20.72 -1.12 1.93
C LEU A 80 21.81 -1.74 2.81
N ALA A 81 21.46 -2.26 3.98
CA ALA A 81 22.40 -2.93 4.85
C ALA A 81 23.04 -4.15 4.15
N TYR A 82 22.23 -4.95 3.48
CA TYR A 82 22.70 -6.11 2.73
C TYR A 82 23.69 -5.74 1.61
N PHE A 83 23.37 -4.73 0.80
CA PHE A 83 24.21 -4.36 -0.35
C PHE A 83 25.46 -3.54 0.02
N ILE A 84 25.41 -2.81 1.13
CA ILE A 84 26.53 -1.93 1.53
C ILE A 84 27.47 -2.63 2.50
N ASN A 85 26.94 -3.45 3.42
CA ASN A 85 27.72 -4.05 4.47
C ASN A 85 27.12 -5.37 4.95
N GLU A 86 27.69 -6.50 4.55
CA GLU A 86 27.25 -7.85 4.95
C GLU A 86 27.31 -8.04 6.48
N GLY A 87 28.25 -7.41 7.18
CA GLY A 87 28.33 -7.48 8.64
C GLY A 87 27.16 -6.77 9.32
N ALA A 88 26.69 -5.66 8.77
CA ALA A 88 25.49 -4.99 9.26
C ALA A 88 24.22 -5.82 9.02
N TRP A 89 24.15 -6.53 7.91
CA TRP A 89 23.04 -7.45 7.60
C TRP A 89 22.97 -8.58 8.64
N SER A 90 24.11 -9.24 8.94
CA SER A 90 24.17 -10.31 9.94
C SER A 90 23.76 -9.81 11.33
N ALA A 91 24.25 -8.65 11.75
CA ALA A 91 23.88 -8.03 13.03
C ALA A 91 22.38 -7.68 13.10
N MET A 92 21.78 -7.26 11.99
CA MET A 92 20.34 -7.04 11.92
C MET A 92 19.54 -8.34 12.06
N GLY A 93 19.99 -9.43 11.45
CA GLY A 93 19.38 -10.75 11.58
C GLY A 93 19.35 -11.22 13.03
N GLU A 94 20.46 -11.10 13.74
CA GLU A 94 20.56 -11.41 15.15
C GLU A 94 19.62 -10.56 16.01
N PHE A 95 19.57 -9.24 15.76
CA PHE A 95 18.67 -8.31 16.46
C PHE A 95 17.19 -8.62 16.25
N MET A 96 16.83 -9.05 15.03
CA MET A 96 15.45 -9.37 14.65
C MET A 96 15.06 -10.83 14.98
N GLY A 97 15.99 -11.65 15.48
CA GLY A 97 15.74 -13.06 15.79
C GLY A 97 15.44 -13.92 14.55
N LEU A 98 16.04 -13.59 13.42
CA LEU A 98 15.85 -14.27 12.13
C LEU A 98 16.95 -15.31 11.86
N ASP A 99 17.62 -15.78 12.87
CA ASP A 99 18.68 -16.80 12.77
C ASP A 99 18.13 -18.21 12.43
#